data_ded89f96cc680b5be63c369688385158
#
_entry.id   ded89f96cc680b5be63c369688385158
#
_cell.length_a   1.000
_cell.length_b   1.000
_cell.length_c   1.000
_cell.angle_alpha   90.00
_cell.angle_beta   90.00
_cell.angle_gamma   90.00
#
_symmetry.space_group_name_H-M   'P 1'
#
loop_
_entity.id
_entity.type
_entity.pdbx_description
1 polymer ?
#
loop_
_entity_poly.entity_id
_entity_poly.type
_entity_poly.pdbx_seq_one_letter_code
_entity_poly.pdbx_strand_id
1 'polypeptide(L)'
;TGFLGDARQVDLILKFVDMFCTEGTHILVDPVMGDRGETYKTYSETLCEKMRTLVREATVITPNLTEALLLLYGEEGMKERMKALSDMEETQLLKEIEKSGRNLTQRFGLEAIVITGVEVSGSDGRARMGNLVLEKEKADWCFSVKEGGSYSGTGDLLASVLSAGMVRGIPMKACVEKAVEFLGGAIHDAVEEGTDRNDGVCFEKYLGILTQI
;
A
#
# COMPACT_ATOMS: atom_id res chain seq x y z
N THR A 1 9.84 6.04 -0.52
CA THR A 1 10.12 5.61 -1.90
C THR A 1 8.86 5.10 -2.53
N GLY A 2 8.72 5.25 -3.85
CA GLY A 2 7.64 4.67 -4.67
C GLY A 2 8.22 3.74 -5.73
N PHE A 3 7.69 3.80 -6.95
CA PHE A 3 8.06 2.95 -8.06
C PHE A 3 9.57 2.98 -8.37
N LEU A 4 10.18 1.79 -8.43
CA LEU A 4 11.56 1.56 -8.84
C LEU A 4 11.59 0.62 -10.04
N GLY A 5 12.12 1.09 -11.15
CA GLY A 5 12.15 0.34 -12.42
C GLY A 5 13.33 -0.63 -12.57
N ASP A 6 14.30 -0.60 -11.64
CA ASP A 6 15.54 -1.39 -11.74
C ASP A 6 16.12 -1.64 -10.34
N ALA A 7 16.65 -2.84 -10.13
CA ALA A 7 17.29 -3.25 -8.87
C ALA A 7 18.46 -2.34 -8.44
N ARG A 8 19.16 -1.71 -9.39
CA ARG A 8 20.25 -0.75 -9.10
C ARG A 8 19.75 0.51 -8.42
N GLN A 9 18.51 0.92 -8.68
CA GLN A 9 17.90 2.08 -7.99
C GLN A 9 17.73 1.77 -6.49
N VAL A 10 17.40 0.53 -6.14
CA VAL A 10 17.35 0.11 -4.73
C VAL A 10 18.72 0.27 -4.07
N ASP A 11 19.81 -0.14 -4.73
CA ASP A 11 21.16 0.02 -4.20
C ASP A 11 21.53 1.49 -3.97
N LEU A 12 21.07 2.39 -4.85
CA LEU A 12 21.29 3.84 -4.68
C LEU A 12 20.52 4.38 -3.48
N ILE A 13 19.25 3.95 -3.30
CA ILE A 13 18.44 4.34 -2.15
C ILE A 13 19.06 3.82 -0.84
N LEU A 14 19.49 2.56 -0.80
CA LEU A 14 20.16 2.01 0.39
C LEU A 14 21.41 2.80 0.76
N LYS A 15 22.23 3.21 -0.22
CA LYS A 15 23.37 4.09 0.02
C LYS A 15 22.95 5.47 0.55
N PHE A 16 21.85 6.03 0.01
CA PHE A 16 21.31 7.28 0.50
C PHE A 16 20.84 7.15 1.97
N VAL A 17 20.12 6.08 2.29
CA VAL A 17 19.68 5.77 3.66
C VAL A 17 20.90 5.67 4.60
N ASP A 18 21.92 4.90 4.24
CA ASP A 18 23.15 4.75 5.02
C ASP A 18 23.88 6.08 5.26
N MET A 19 23.89 6.97 4.28
CA MET A 19 24.60 8.24 4.35
C MET A 19 23.86 9.34 5.13
N PHE A 20 22.54 9.36 5.06
CA PHE A 20 21.74 10.52 5.48
C PHE A 20 20.70 10.23 6.57
N CYS A 21 20.27 8.98 6.75
CA CYS A 21 19.33 8.66 7.80
C CYS A 21 20.02 8.54 9.15
N THR A 22 19.30 9.00 10.18
CA THR A 22 19.75 9.00 11.58
C THR A 22 18.69 8.34 12.43
N GLU A 23 19.00 8.11 13.72
CA GLU A 23 18.01 7.67 14.69
C GLU A 23 16.81 8.65 14.69
N GLY A 24 15.60 8.13 14.50
CA GLY A 24 14.38 8.92 14.37
C GLY A 24 14.02 9.35 12.93
N THR A 25 14.82 9.00 11.91
CA THR A 25 14.40 9.18 10.51
C THR A 25 13.32 8.18 10.16
N HIS A 26 12.16 8.68 9.71
CA HIS A 26 11.09 7.82 9.21
C HIS A 26 11.31 7.46 7.73
N ILE A 27 11.23 6.18 7.43
CA ILE A 27 11.37 5.66 6.06
C ILE A 27 10.07 4.95 5.69
N LEU A 28 9.33 5.50 4.72
CA LEU A 28 8.19 4.84 4.12
C LEU A 28 8.62 4.23 2.78
N VAL A 29 8.35 2.93 2.62
CA VAL A 29 8.58 2.21 1.36
C VAL A 29 7.27 1.72 0.78
N ASP A 30 6.93 2.21 -0.40
CA ASP A 30 5.88 1.65 -1.25
C ASP A 30 6.55 0.62 -2.19
N PRO A 31 6.39 -0.69 -1.94
CA PRO A 31 7.17 -1.71 -2.61
C PRO A 31 6.57 -2.12 -3.96
N VAL A 32 6.44 -1.15 -4.88
CA VAL A 32 5.74 -1.29 -6.15
C VAL A 32 6.38 -2.37 -7.04
N MET A 33 5.69 -3.51 -7.20
CA MET A 33 6.17 -4.65 -7.98
C MET A 33 5.08 -5.34 -8.81
N GLY A 34 3.80 -5.13 -8.50
CA GLY A 34 2.69 -5.80 -9.18
C GLY A 34 1.34 -5.40 -8.59
N ASP A 35 0.26 -5.83 -9.23
CA ASP A 35 -1.12 -5.60 -8.77
C ASP A 35 -2.04 -6.72 -9.25
N ARG A 36 -3.13 -7.00 -8.51
CA ARG A 36 -4.18 -7.99 -8.87
C ARG A 36 -3.67 -9.38 -9.22
N GLY A 37 -2.63 -9.84 -8.50
CA GLY A 37 -2.03 -11.16 -8.72
C GLY A 37 -1.05 -11.24 -9.88
N GLU A 38 -0.73 -10.12 -10.54
CA GLU A 38 0.19 -10.05 -11.66
C GLU A 38 1.39 -9.14 -11.33
N THR A 39 2.56 -9.52 -11.79
CA THR A 39 3.76 -8.69 -11.66
C THR A 39 3.85 -7.67 -12.80
N TYR A 40 4.41 -6.49 -12.51
CA TYR A 40 4.66 -5.48 -13.54
C TYR A 40 5.80 -5.91 -14.47
N LYS A 41 5.86 -5.34 -15.67
CA LYS A 41 6.91 -5.61 -16.68
C LYS A 41 8.33 -5.36 -16.19
N THR A 42 8.48 -4.50 -15.21
CA THR A 42 9.75 -4.15 -14.56
C THR A 42 10.14 -5.14 -13.46
N TYR A 43 9.24 -6.04 -13.08
CA TYR A 43 9.52 -7.05 -12.06
C TYR A 43 10.64 -8.00 -12.49
N SER A 44 11.44 -8.39 -11.51
CA SER A 44 12.38 -9.51 -11.59
C SER A 44 12.59 -10.07 -10.17
N GLU A 45 12.98 -11.32 -10.06
CA GLU A 45 13.35 -11.91 -8.76
C GLU A 45 14.44 -11.07 -8.06
N THR A 46 15.43 -10.59 -8.83
CA THR A 46 16.48 -9.71 -8.30
C THR A 46 15.91 -8.41 -7.74
N LEU A 47 14.91 -7.79 -8.41
CA LEU A 47 14.25 -6.60 -7.88
C LEU A 47 13.50 -6.93 -6.58
N CYS A 48 12.79 -8.05 -6.53
CA CYS A 48 12.06 -8.49 -5.34
C CYS A 48 13.01 -8.75 -4.15
N GLU A 49 14.14 -9.40 -4.37
CA GLU A 49 15.16 -9.61 -3.33
C GLU A 49 15.74 -8.29 -2.82
N LYS A 50 16.06 -7.38 -3.71
CA LYS A 50 16.53 -6.03 -3.35
C LYS A 50 15.45 -5.24 -2.63
N MET A 51 14.19 -5.33 -3.06
CA MET A 51 13.07 -4.69 -2.38
C MET A 51 12.92 -5.22 -0.94
N ARG A 52 13.08 -6.53 -0.71
CA ARG A 52 13.12 -7.09 0.65
C ARG A 52 14.25 -6.51 1.50
N THR A 53 15.39 -6.17 0.88
CA THR A 53 16.49 -5.49 1.60
C THR A 53 16.10 -4.06 1.96
N LEU A 54 15.48 -3.33 1.03
CA LEU A 54 15.02 -1.95 1.28
C LEU A 54 13.91 -1.90 2.35
N VAL A 55 12.98 -2.86 2.32
CA VAL A 55 11.90 -2.98 3.32
C VAL A 55 12.43 -3.18 4.74
N ARG A 56 13.61 -3.78 4.94
CA ARG A 56 14.24 -3.88 6.28
C ARG A 56 14.68 -2.55 6.86
N GLU A 57 14.93 -1.57 6.01
CA GLU A 57 15.27 -0.21 6.45
C GLU A 57 14.02 0.66 6.67
N ALA A 58 12.83 0.14 6.33
CA ALA A 58 11.58 0.90 6.42
C ALA A 58 11.04 0.94 7.85
N THR A 59 10.50 2.09 8.21
CA THR A 59 9.63 2.26 9.39
C THR A 59 8.22 1.75 9.07
N VAL A 60 7.72 2.08 7.88
CA VAL A 60 6.38 1.73 7.38
C VAL A 60 6.47 1.28 5.92
N ILE A 61 5.65 0.30 5.56
CA ILE A 61 5.46 -0.09 4.15
C ILE A 61 3.99 -0.05 3.75
N THR A 62 3.74 0.18 2.45
CA THR A 62 2.38 0.35 1.90
C THR A 62 2.06 -0.64 0.76
N PRO A 63 2.36 -1.93 0.89
CA PRO A 63 2.11 -2.88 -0.18
C PRO A 63 0.61 -3.02 -0.48
N ASN A 64 0.25 -3.26 -1.75
CA ASN A 64 -1.01 -3.92 -2.05
C ASN A 64 -0.92 -5.42 -1.71
N LEU A 65 -2.04 -6.16 -1.84
CA LEU A 65 -2.06 -7.58 -1.50
C LEU A 65 -1.06 -8.41 -2.33
N THR A 66 -0.91 -8.11 -3.61
CA THR A 66 0.05 -8.80 -4.50
C THR A 66 1.48 -8.59 -4.02
N GLU A 67 1.85 -7.37 -3.72
CA GLU A 67 3.17 -6.98 -3.24
C GLU A 67 3.48 -7.56 -1.85
N ALA A 68 2.48 -7.58 -0.96
CA ALA A 68 2.61 -8.22 0.34
C ALA A 68 2.96 -9.72 0.20
N LEU A 69 2.30 -10.41 -0.72
CA LEU A 69 2.56 -11.82 -1.00
C LEU A 69 3.89 -12.05 -1.75
N LEU A 70 4.28 -11.15 -2.66
CA LEU A 70 5.59 -11.17 -3.31
C LEU A 70 6.73 -11.05 -2.29
N LEU A 71 6.62 -10.14 -1.35
CA LEU A 71 7.59 -9.96 -0.27
C LEU A 71 7.71 -11.21 0.61
N LEU A 72 6.61 -11.90 0.87
CA LEU A 72 6.60 -13.12 1.69
C LEU A 72 7.09 -14.35 0.94
N TYR A 73 6.63 -14.57 -0.28
CA TYR A 73 6.68 -15.88 -0.94
C TYR A 73 7.34 -15.88 -2.33
N GLY A 74 7.66 -14.72 -2.91
CA GLY A 74 8.09 -14.60 -4.30
C GLY A 74 6.93 -14.79 -5.29
N GLU A 75 7.23 -14.83 -6.59
CA GLU A 75 6.19 -14.80 -7.63
C GLU A 75 5.33 -16.07 -7.64
N GLU A 76 5.94 -17.25 -7.59
CA GLU A 76 5.19 -18.52 -7.61
C GLU A 76 4.29 -18.66 -6.39
N GLY A 77 4.83 -18.41 -5.19
CA GLY A 77 4.06 -18.49 -3.96
C GLY A 77 2.99 -17.41 -3.85
N MET A 78 3.21 -16.23 -4.43
CA MET A 78 2.19 -15.18 -4.55
C MET A 78 1.01 -15.68 -5.39
N LYS A 79 1.25 -16.26 -6.58
CA LYS A 79 0.19 -16.78 -7.46
C LYS A 79 -0.64 -17.88 -6.79
N GLU A 80 0.03 -18.82 -6.11
CA GLU A 80 -0.64 -19.87 -5.34
C GLU A 80 -1.52 -19.31 -4.23
N ARG A 81 -1.00 -18.33 -3.49
CA ARG A 81 -1.73 -17.68 -2.40
C ARG A 81 -2.89 -16.84 -2.88
N MET A 82 -2.73 -16.05 -3.95
CA MET A 82 -3.82 -15.28 -4.55
C MET A 82 -4.98 -16.19 -4.97
N LYS A 83 -4.68 -17.33 -5.60
CA LYS A 83 -5.69 -18.34 -5.95
C LYS A 83 -6.40 -18.88 -4.71
N ALA A 84 -5.67 -19.23 -3.65
CA ALA A 84 -6.26 -19.72 -2.42
C ALA A 84 -7.16 -18.67 -1.74
N LEU A 85 -6.77 -17.40 -1.77
CA LEU A 85 -7.53 -16.31 -1.17
C LEU A 85 -8.81 -15.97 -1.96
N SER A 86 -8.82 -16.14 -3.29
CA SER A 86 -9.99 -15.84 -4.14
C SER A 86 -11.21 -16.74 -3.85
N ASP A 87 -11.00 -17.92 -3.27
CA ASP A 87 -12.04 -18.88 -2.97
C ASP A 87 -12.57 -18.75 -1.52
N MET A 88 -12.05 -17.78 -0.75
CA MET A 88 -12.40 -17.61 0.66
C MET A 88 -13.60 -16.67 0.86
N GLU A 89 -14.40 -16.99 1.87
CA GLU A 89 -15.40 -16.04 2.40
C GLU A 89 -14.71 -14.79 2.98
N GLU A 90 -15.35 -13.62 2.86
CA GLU A 90 -14.79 -12.33 3.25
C GLU A 90 -14.16 -12.35 4.66
N THR A 91 -14.85 -12.88 5.65
CA THR A 91 -14.32 -12.91 7.02
C THR A 91 -13.03 -13.71 7.15
N GLN A 92 -12.90 -14.80 6.37
CA GLN A 92 -11.68 -15.61 6.35
C GLN A 92 -10.58 -14.92 5.55
N LEU A 93 -10.92 -14.31 4.42
CA LEU A 93 -10.01 -13.51 3.60
C LEU A 93 -9.33 -12.41 4.43
N LEU A 94 -10.12 -11.59 5.14
CA LEU A 94 -9.59 -10.51 5.97
C LEU A 94 -8.64 -11.03 7.06
N LYS A 95 -8.94 -12.15 7.70
CA LYS A 95 -8.06 -12.78 8.70
C LYS A 95 -6.74 -13.27 8.10
N GLU A 96 -6.76 -13.87 6.90
CA GLU A 96 -5.53 -14.35 6.25
C GLU A 96 -4.66 -13.17 5.77
N ILE A 97 -5.28 -12.07 5.32
CA ILE A 97 -4.54 -10.84 4.99
C ILE A 97 -3.92 -10.23 6.25
N GLU A 98 -4.66 -10.16 7.35
CA GLU A 98 -4.14 -9.69 8.63
C GLU A 98 -2.95 -10.53 9.11
N LYS A 99 -3.04 -11.86 8.99
CA LYS A 99 -1.96 -12.79 9.31
C LYS A 99 -0.73 -12.54 8.40
N SER A 100 -0.94 -12.29 7.11
CA SER A 100 0.13 -11.96 6.17
C SER A 100 0.82 -10.64 6.55
N GLY A 101 0.04 -9.62 6.93
CA GLY A 101 0.56 -8.35 7.43
C GLY A 101 1.40 -8.52 8.70
N ARG A 102 0.93 -9.29 9.69
CA ARG A 102 1.69 -9.60 10.91
C ARG A 102 3.00 -10.34 10.61
N ASN A 103 2.98 -11.28 9.66
CA ASN A 103 4.19 -11.98 9.23
C ASN A 103 5.20 -11.01 8.61
N LEU A 104 4.75 -10.05 7.81
CA LEU A 104 5.61 -9.00 7.24
C LEU A 104 6.20 -8.11 8.33
N THR A 105 5.35 -7.61 9.25
CA THR A 105 5.79 -6.77 10.36
C THR A 105 6.86 -7.47 11.18
N GLN A 106 6.65 -8.74 11.54
CA GLN A 106 7.63 -9.53 12.30
C GLN A 106 8.91 -9.81 11.50
N ARG A 107 8.77 -10.17 10.21
CA ARG A 107 9.91 -10.55 9.35
C ARG A 107 10.85 -9.40 9.08
N PHE A 108 10.32 -8.20 8.95
CA PHE A 108 11.08 -7.01 8.55
C PHE A 108 11.30 -6.00 9.68
N GLY A 109 10.69 -6.20 10.86
CA GLY A 109 10.86 -5.32 12.00
C GLY A 109 10.14 -3.97 11.86
N LEU A 110 8.99 -3.94 11.18
CA LEU A 110 8.26 -2.71 10.86
C LEU A 110 7.50 -2.18 12.09
N GLU A 111 7.41 -0.86 12.22
CA GLU A 111 6.54 -0.21 13.23
C GLU A 111 5.07 -0.26 12.80
N ALA A 112 4.81 -0.12 11.50
CA ALA A 112 3.48 -0.26 10.92
C ALA A 112 3.52 -0.79 9.49
N ILE A 113 2.38 -1.35 9.04
CA ILE A 113 2.13 -1.74 7.65
C ILE A 113 0.72 -1.32 7.26
N VAL A 114 0.57 -0.84 6.04
CA VAL A 114 -0.73 -0.57 5.43
C VAL A 114 -0.86 -1.45 4.19
N ILE A 115 -1.65 -2.54 4.28
CA ILE A 115 -1.96 -3.36 3.10
C ILE A 115 -3.15 -2.73 2.39
N THR A 116 -2.92 -2.25 1.17
CA THR A 116 -3.87 -1.42 0.42
C THR A 116 -4.67 -2.21 -0.61
N GLY A 117 -5.80 -1.64 -1.01
CA GLY A 117 -6.52 -2.07 -2.21
C GLY A 117 -7.15 -3.48 -2.12
N VAL A 118 -7.53 -3.92 -0.92
CA VAL A 118 -8.23 -5.21 -0.74
C VAL A 118 -9.69 -5.06 -1.14
N GLU A 119 -10.07 -5.71 -2.21
CA GLU A 119 -11.45 -5.71 -2.69
C GLU A 119 -12.29 -6.72 -1.91
N VAL A 120 -13.43 -6.27 -1.36
CA VAL A 120 -14.37 -7.11 -0.63
C VAL A 120 -15.81 -6.80 -1.06
N SER A 121 -16.71 -7.77 -0.87
CA SER A 121 -18.14 -7.61 -1.12
C SER A 121 -18.81 -7.10 0.15
N GLY A 122 -19.38 -5.90 0.10
CA GLY A 122 -20.15 -5.39 1.24
C GLY A 122 -21.42 -6.19 1.49
N SER A 123 -21.92 -6.17 2.72
CA SER A 123 -23.18 -6.82 3.11
C SER A 123 -24.40 -6.28 2.36
N ASP A 124 -24.29 -5.11 1.77
CA ASP A 124 -25.29 -4.45 0.92
C ASP A 124 -25.14 -4.79 -0.58
N GLY A 125 -24.22 -5.72 -0.92
CA GLY A 125 -23.92 -6.13 -2.28
C GLY A 125 -23.03 -5.15 -3.06
N ARG A 126 -22.57 -4.06 -2.45
CA ARG A 126 -21.63 -3.12 -3.08
C ARG A 126 -20.21 -3.56 -2.87
N ALA A 127 -19.39 -3.44 -3.91
CA ALA A 127 -17.95 -3.65 -3.78
C ALA A 127 -17.33 -2.55 -2.91
N ARG A 128 -16.44 -2.94 -2.00
CA ARG A 128 -15.68 -2.03 -1.14
C ARG A 128 -14.18 -2.26 -1.32
N MET A 129 -13.43 -1.21 -1.09
CA MET A 129 -11.98 -1.25 -0.97
C MET A 129 -11.61 -1.16 0.50
N GLY A 130 -10.88 -2.16 0.99
CA GLY A 130 -10.33 -2.19 2.34
C GLY A 130 -8.84 -1.87 2.35
N ASN A 131 -8.42 -1.13 3.36
CA ASN A 131 -7.02 -0.92 3.68
C ASN A 131 -6.79 -1.42 5.10
N LEU A 132 -5.94 -2.43 5.26
CA LEU A 132 -5.53 -2.95 6.56
C LEU A 132 -4.41 -2.08 7.12
N VAL A 133 -4.59 -1.60 8.33
CA VAL A 133 -3.55 -0.91 9.11
C VAL A 133 -3.14 -1.81 10.27
N LEU A 134 -1.88 -2.21 10.29
CA LEU A 134 -1.28 -2.83 11.46
C LEU A 134 -0.26 -1.87 12.06
N GLU A 135 -0.51 -1.43 13.27
CA GLU A 135 0.38 -0.54 14.02
C GLU A 135 0.49 -1.08 15.44
N LYS A 136 1.71 -1.42 15.86
CA LYS A 136 1.95 -2.14 17.11
C LYS A 136 1.16 -3.46 17.11
N GLU A 137 0.36 -3.70 18.16
CA GLU A 137 -0.46 -4.92 18.28
C GLU A 137 -1.88 -4.77 17.69
N LYS A 138 -2.24 -3.58 17.17
CA LYS A 138 -3.58 -3.29 16.67
C LYS A 138 -3.68 -3.60 15.19
N ALA A 139 -4.84 -4.14 14.80
CA ALA A 139 -5.26 -4.30 13.42
C ALA A 139 -6.57 -3.53 13.22
N ASP A 140 -6.55 -2.60 12.30
CA ASP A 140 -7.72 -1.79 11.95
C ASP A 140 -7.95 -1.88 10.44
N TRP A 141 -9.22 -1.95 10.03
CA TRP A 141 -9.62 -1.89 8.63
C TRP A 141 -10.30 -0.57 8.32
N CYS A 142 -9.85 0.12 7.27
CA CYS A 142 -10.46 1.32 6.73
C CYS A 142 -11.12 0.98 5.40
N PHE A 143 -12.44 1.03 5.33
CA PHE A 143 -13.20 0.68 4.12
C PHE A 143 -13.77 1.93 3.44
N SER A 144 -13.77 1.91 2.11
CA SER A 144 -14.50 2.86 1.27
C SER A 144 -15.34 2.12 0.23
N VAL A 145 -16.32 2.78 -0.35
CA VAL A 145 -17.04 2.26 -1.52
C VAL A 145 -16.04 2.19 -2.67
N LYS A 146 -16.04 1.08 -3.40
CA LYS A 146 -15.24 0.96 -4.61
C LYS A 146 -15.92 1.73 -5.73
N GLU A 147 -15.30 2.77 -6.22
CA GLU A 147 -15.74 3.52 -7.39
C GLU A 147 -14.73 3.34 -8.54
N GLY A 148 -15.25 3.15 -9.74
CA GLY A 148 -14.45 3.04 -10.95
C GLY A 148 -13.39 1.95 -10.94
N GLY A 149 -12.29 2.25 -11.61
CA GLY A 149 -11.11 1.40 -11.74
C GLY A 149 -9.93 1.86 -10.89
N SER A 150 -8.74 1.39 -11.27
CA SER A 150 -7.46 1.85 -10.72
C SER A 150 -6.98 3.05 -11.53
N TYR A 151 -6.57 4.11 -10.87
CA TYR A 151 -5.96 5.30 -11.48
C TYR A 151 -4.48 5.40 -11.12
N SER A 152 -3.66 5.79 -12.08
CA SER A 152 -2.23 5.99 -11.87
C SER A 152 -1.97 7.08 -10.81
N GLY A 153 -0.98 6.87 -9.96
CA GLY A 153 -0.56 7.84 -8.94
C GLY A 153 -1.36 7.84 -7.64
N THR A 154 -2.47 7.09 -7.53
CA THR A 154 -3.24 7.03 -6.27
C THR A 154 -2.44 6.40 -5.13
N GLY A 155 -1.56 5.42 -5.40
CA GLY A 155 -0.62 4.88 -4.43
C GLY A 155 0.39 5.93 -3.94
N ASP A 156 0.95 6.72 -4.87
CA ASP A 156 1.90 7.79 -4.53
C ASP A 156 1.25 8.88 -3.68
N LEU A 157 0.00 9.24 -3.98
CA LEU A 157 -0.78 10.18 -3.16
C LEU A 157 -1.03 9.63 -1.75
N LEU A 158 -1.46 8.36 -1.65
CA LEU A 158 -1.61 7.68 -0.36
C LEU A 158 -0.30 7.73 0.43
N ALA A 159 0.79 7.24 -0.15
CA ALA A 159 2.11 7.20 0.50
C ALA A 159 2.57 8.59 0.96
N SER A 160 2.28 9.64 0.18
CA SER A 160 2.61 11.03 0.51
C SER A 160 1.84 11.52 1.74
N VAL A 161 0.53 11.24 1.81
CA VAL A 161 -0.31 11.58 2.98
C VAL A 161 0.18 10.86 4.22
N LEU A 162 0.48 9.55 4.12
CA LEU A 162 0.99 8.77 5.24
C LEU A 162 2.35 9.28 5.71
N SER A 163 3.27 9.62 4.78
CA SER A 163 4.58 10.19 5.10
C SER A 163 4.46 11.50 5.87
N ALA A 164 3.55 12.38 5.45
CA ALA A 164 3.28 13.63 6.15
C ALA A 164 2.75 13.38 7.58
N GLY A 165 1.82 12.44 7.73
CA GLY A 165 1.27 12.05 9.03
C GLY A 165 2.33 11.47 9.97
N MET A 166 3.22 10.60 9.45
CA MET A 166 4.33 10.03 10.22
C MET A 166 5.22 11.12 10.85
N VAL A 167 5.65 12.09 10.03
CA VAL A 167 6.51 13.20 10.49
C VAL A 167 5.80 14.03 11.56
N ARG A 168 4.47 14.11 11.53
CA ARG A 168 3.65 14.84 12.51
C ARG A 168 3.28 13.99 13.73
N GLY A 169 3.68 12.73 13.79
CA GLY A 169 3.35 11.82 14.89
C GLY A 169 1.87 11.42 14.95
N ILE A 170 1.16 11.46 13.81
CA ILE A 170 -0.24 11.11 13.75
C ILE A 170 -0.38 9.58 13.65
N PRO A 171 -1.30 8.93 14.40
CA PRO A 171 -1.52 7.51 14.30
C PRO A 171 -1.82 7.07 12.86
N MET A 172 -1.21 5.97 12.42
CA MET A 172 -1.30 5.50 11.03
C MET A 172 -2.74 5.29 10.57
N LYS A 173 -3.61 4.78 11.45
CA LYS A 173 -5.03 4.63 11.16
C LYS A 173 -5.69 5.95 10.76
N ALA A 174 -5.44 7.01 11.51
CA ALA A 174 -6.02 8.34 11.22
C ALA A 174 -5.50 8.91 9.89
N CYS A 175 -4.21 8.65 9.57
CA CYS A 175 -3.63 9.01 8.28
C CYS A 175 -4.31 8.28 7.13
N VAL A 176 -4.55 6.96 7.27
CA VAL A 176 -5.23 6.16 6.25
C VAL A 176 -6.69 6.58 6.07
N GLU A 177 -7.42 6.84 7.17
CA GLU A 177 -8.80 7.34 7.09
C GLU A 177 -8.88 8.66 6.31
N LYS A 178 -7.96 9.59 6.55
CA LYS A 178 -7.88 10.86 5.81
C LYS A 178 -7.45 10.68 4.36
N ALA A 179 -6.50 9.80 4.09
CA ALA A 179 -6.09 9.48 2.73
C ALA A 179 -7.24 8.84 1.93
N VAL A 180 -8.03 7.96 2.54
CA VAL A 180 -9.21 7.33 1.92
C VAL A 180 -10.29 8.37 1.62
N GLU A 181 -10.57 9.32 2.53
CA GLU A 181 -11.49 10.43 2.32
C GLU A 181 -11.03 11.32 1.15
N PHE A 182 -9.77 11.72 1.17
CA PHE A 182 -9.12 12.55 0.15
C PHE A 182 -9.14 11.90 -1.24
N LEU A 183 -8.68 10.66 -1.34
CA LEU A 183 -8.64 9.92 -2.60
C LEU A 183 -10.03 9.53 -3.10
N GLY A 184 -10.95 9.22 -2.19
CA GLY A 184 -12.33 8.87 -2.53
C GLY A 184 -13.01 9.98 -3.34
N GLY A 185 -12.89 11.23 -2.89
CA GLY A 185 -13.42 12.39 -3.63
C GLY A 185 -12.76 12.55 -5.01
N ALA A 186 -11.44 12.47 -5.07
CA ALA A 186 -10.69 12.62 -6.31
C ALA A 186 -10.99 11.50 -7.34
N ILE A 187 -11.17 10.27 -6.87
CA ILE A 187 -11.57 9.13 -7.71
C ILE A 187 -13.01 9.29 -8.20
N HIS A 188 -13.92 9.73 -7.32
CA HIS A 188 -15.30 9.99 -7.69
C HIS A 188 -15.40 10.99 -8.85
N ASP A 189 -14.75 12.14 -8.73
CA ASP A 189 -14.69 13.14 -9.81
C ASP A 189 -14.08 12.56 -11.10
N ALA A 190 -13.00 11.80 -11.01
CA ALA A 190 -12.37 11.19 -12.17
C ALA A 190 -13.30 10.19 -12.89
N VAL A 191 -14.15 9.45 -12.15
CA VAL A 191 -15.15 8.55 -12.72
C VAL A 191 -16.27 9.36 -13.40
N GLU A 192 -16.80 10.39 -12.75
CA GLU A 192 -17.87 11.23 -13.30
C GLU A 192 -17.41 12.00 -14.56
N GLU A 193 -16.16 12.46 -14.59
CA GLU A 193 -15.56 13.18 -15.72
C GLU A 193 -15.09 12.24 -16.85
N GLY A 194 -15.07 10.92 -16.62
CA GLY A 194 -14.56 9.94 -17.59
C GLY A 194 -13.06 10.06 -17.85
N THR A 195 -12.28 10.46 -16.85
CA THR A 195 -10.83 10.66 -16.94
C THR A 195 -10.14 9.34 -17.30
N ASP A 196 -9.14 9.39 -18.23
CA ASP A 196 -8.34 8.21 -18.53
C ASP A 196 -7.54 7.79 -17.29
N ARG A 197 -7.52 6.48 -17.03
CA ARG A 197 -6.83 5.92 -15.87
C ARG A 197 -5.34 6.30 -15.78
N ASN A 198 -4.69 6.55 -16.91
CA ASN A 198 -3.27 6.90 -16.97
C ASN A 198 -3.02 8.38 -16.68
N ASP A 199 -4.04 9.22 -16.80
CA ASP A 199 -3.95 10.65 -16.48
C ASP A 199 -4.01 10.91 -14.95
N GLY A 200 -4.37 9.88 -14.18
CA GLY A 200 -4.49 9.98 -12.73
C GLY A 200 -5.81 10.60 -12.28
N VAL A 201 -5.81 11.27 -11.13
CA VAL A 201 -7.01 11.90 -10.54
C VAL A 201 -6.77 13.38 -10.26
N CYS A 202 -7.78 14.23 -10.46
CA CYS A 202 -7.74 15.66 -10.14
C CYS A 202 -7.96 15.87 -8.64
N PHE A 203 -6.89 15.75 -7.85
CA PHE A 203 -6.95 15.74 -6.39
C PHE A 203 -6.91 17.15 -5.77
N GLU A 204 -6.59 18.18 -6.50
CA GLU A 204 -6.34 19.55 -5.98
C GLU A 204 -7.55 20.12 -5.24
N LYS A 205 -8.77 19.79 -5.69
CA LYS A 205 -10.03 20.20 -5.04
C LYS A 205 -10.15 19.70 -3.59
N TYR A 206 -9.47 18.60 -3.30
CA TYR A 206 -9.59 17.86 -2.03
C TYR A 206 -8.44 18.13 -1.06
N LEU A 207 -7.43 18.92 -1.44
CA LEU A 207 -6.29 19.27 -0.57
C LEU A 207 -6.71 19.86 0.78
N GLY A 208 -7.87 20.54 0.82
CA GLY A 208 -8.42 21.08 2.07
C GLY A 208 -8.69 20.02 3.15
N ILE A 209 -8.96 18.76 2.77
CA ILE A 209 -9.16 17.64 3.70
C ILE A 209 -7.86 17.37 4.49
N LEU A 210 -6.71 17.53 3.86
CA LEU A 210 -5.40 17.22 4.43
C LEU A 210 -4.92 18.30 5.41
N THR A 211 -5.54 19.47 5.45
CA THR A 211 -5.17 20.53 6.41
C THR A 211 -5.54 20.18 7.86
N GLN A 212 -6.32 19.11 8.04
CA GLN A 212 -6.79 18.61 9.35
C GLN A 212 -5.96 17.43 9.88
N ILE A 213 -4.89 17.08 9.18
CA ILE A 213 -3.93 16.04 9.59
C ILE A 213 -2.84 16.65 10.45
#